data_7eba5276ac7f7c2d02cd7d6165d41564
#
_entry.id   7eba5276ac7f7c2d02cd7d6165d41564
#
_cell.length_a   1.000
_cell.length_b   1.000
_cell.length_c   1.000
_cell.angle_alpha   90.00
_cell.angle_beta   90.00
_cell.angle_gamma   90.00
#
_symmetry.space_group_name_H-M   'P 1'
#
loop_
_entity.id
_entity.type
_entity.pdbx_description
1 polymer ?
#
loop_
_entity_poly.entity_id
_entity_poly.type
_entity_poly.pdbx_seq_one_letter_code
_entity_poly.pdbx_strand_id
1 'polypeptide(L)'
;MDEFFSPDDVRNFMNRSTTDRQRLILFLLYNYGITVPEMINITAGQFMVKREFIIFKFIREKTKKEHHYKIQFENYRLFYRVLKGLHAQEPLLHKDKKMPVSEALIKNDLFDVAVTMNQKITPGSLFDSHLFWLFRKGVSFPQSVAEYGISMSGRPYKIWEKAMLAGMQWPYLLES
;
A
#
# COMPACT_ATOMS: atom_id res chain seq x y z
N MET A 1 -17.19 -7.23 11.97
CA MET A 1 -16.10 -6.29 11.56
C MET A 1 -15.14 -7.13 10.73
N ASP A 2 -14.98 -6.81 9.45
CA ASP A 2 -14.14 -7.58 8.56
C ASP A 2 -12.68 -7.48 9.04
N GLU A 3 -11.99 -8.61 9.07
CA GLU A 3 -10.60 -8.68 9.54
C GLU A 3 -9.62 -7.96 8.60
N PHE A 4 -10.03 -7.75 7.33
CA PHE A 4 -9.22 -7.13 6.29
C PHE A 4 -9.98 -5.94 5.68
N PHE A 5 -9.29 -4.83 5.48
CA PHE A 5 -9.85 -3.66 4.83
C PHE A 5 -10.14 -3.92 3.36
N SER A 6 -11.33 -3.55 2.92
CA SER A 6 -11.70 -3.56 1.51
C SER A 6 -11.09 -2.38 0.75
N PRO A 7 -11.08 -2.40 -0.60
CA PRO A 7 -10.69 -1.23 -1.40
C PRO A 7 -11.52 0.02 -1.08
N ASP A 8 -12.80 -0.14 -0.75
CA ASP A 8 -13.70 0.97 -0.41
C ASP A 8 -13.38 1.54 0.98
N ASP A 9 -12.99 0.70 1.95
CA ASP A 9 -12.51 1.18 3.25
C ASP A 9 -11.27 2.07 3.08
N VAL A 10 -10.29 1.60 2.32
CA VAL A 10 -9.05 2.38 2.11
C VAL A 10 -9.31 3.65 1.31
N ARG A 11 -10.20 3.62 0.32
CA ARG A 11 -10.65 4.83 -0.38
C ARG A 11 -11.28 5.84 0.60
N ASN A 12 -12.12 5.36 1.52
CA ASN A 12 -12.72 6.19 2.55
C ASN A 12 -11.66 6.78 3.50
N PHE A 13 -10.65 5.99 3.92
CA PHE A 13 -9.53 6.48 4.72
C PHE A 13 -8.76 7.59 3.99
N MET A 14 -8.46 7.40 2.70
CA MET A 14 -7.80 8.42 1.89
C MET A 14 -8.63 9.71 1.76
N ASN A 15 -9.95 9.59 1.59
CA ASN A 15 -10.86 10.73 1.49
C ASN A 15 -10.94 11.52 2.80
N ARG A 16 -10.85 10.85 3.95
CA ARG A 16 -10.85 11.45 5.28
C ARG A 16 -9.49 11.96 5.73
N SER A 17 -8.42 11.58 5.04
CA SER A 17 -7.06 12.06 5.33
C SER A 17 -6.94 13.57 5.10
N THR A 18 -6.27 14.25 6.02
CA THR A 18 -6.10 15.71 5.99
C THR A 18 -4.91 16.15 5.13
N THR A 19 -3.90 15.27 4.96
CA THR A 19 -2.67 15.58 4.22
C THR A 19 -2.46 14.61 3.05
N ASP A 20 -1.74 15.08 2.01
CA ASP A 20 -1.33 14.23 0.90
C ASP A 20 -0.35 13.13 1.35
N ARG A 21 0.47 13.40 2.38
CA ARG A 21 1.37 12.41 2.97
C ARG A 21 0.60 11.21 3.54
N GLN A 22 -0.47 11.45 4.32
CA GLN A 22 -1.33 10.37 4.83
C GLN A 22 -1.95 9.56 3.69
N ARG A 23 -2.43 10.20 2.63
CA ARG A 23 -2.99 9.53 1.44
C ARG A 23 -1.96 8.66 0.74
N LEU A 24 -0.73 9.16 0.56
CA LEU A 24 0.37 8.39 -0.04
C LEU A 24 0.76 7.18 0.81
N ILE A 25 0.85 7.33 2.14
CA ILE A 25 1.15 6.22 3.07
C ILE A 25 0.12 5.11 2.93
N LEU A 26 -1.17 5.45 3.00
CA LEU A 26 -2.27 4.49 2.83
C LEU A 26 -2.20 3.79 1.47
N PHE A 27 -2.00 4.57 0.41
CA PHE A 27 -1.91 4.05 -0.95
C PHE A 27 -0.75 3.07 -1.13
N LEU A 28 0.46 3.44 -0.70
CA LEU A 28 1.66 2.63 -0.89
C LEU A 28 1.61 1.32 -0.09
N LEU A 29 1.14 1.37 1.16
CA LEU A 29 0.96 0.18 2.00
C LEU A 29 -0.07 -0.78 1.41
N TYR A 30 -1.25 -0.26 1.04
CA TYR A 30 -2.38 -1.09 0.64
C TYR A 30 -2.29 -1.57 -0.81
N ASN A 31 -1.97 -0.69 -1.77
CA ASN A 31 -1.99 -1.09 -3.19
C ASN A 31 -0.72 -1.82 -3.62
N TYR A 32 0.43 -1.49 -3.03
CA TYR A 32 1.72 -2.06 -3.46
C TYR A 32 2.40 -2.90 -2.38
N GLY A 33 1.84 -2.97 -1.17
CA GLY A 33 2.42 -3.71 -0.05
C GLY A 33 3.84 -3.22 0.28
N ILE A 34 4.11 -1.92 0.12
CA ILE A 34 5.40 -1.32 0.46
C ILE A 34 5.47 -1.16 1.97
N THR A 35 6.50 -1.72 2.58
CA THR A 35 6.68 -1.66 4.04
C THR A 35 7.15 -0.28 4.51
N VAL A 36 6.97 0.02 5.80
CA VAL A 36 7.39 1.32 6.35
C VAL A 36 8.89 1.58 6.16
N PRO A 37 9.81 0.63 6.43
CA PRO A 37 11.24 0.84 6.14
C PRO A 37 11.55 1.11 4.67
N GLU A 38 10.86 0.42 3.75
CA GLU A 38 11.02 0.65 2.30
C GLU A 38 10.51 2.04 1.91
N MET A 39 9.39 2.47 2.50
CA MET A 39 8.68 3.70 2.13
C MET A 39 9.49 4.97 2.42
N ILE A 40 10.25 5.01 3.52
CA ILE A 40 11.08 6.16 3.89
C ILE A 40 12.24 6.42 2.91
N ASN A 41 12.62 5.39 2.15
CA ASN A 41 13.71 5.46 1.17
C ASN A 41 13.24 5.78 -0.26
N ILE A 42 11.94 5.95 -0.49
CA ILE A 42 11.42 6.30 -1.81
C ILE A 42 11.75 7.75 -2.14
N THR A 43 12.38 7.97 -3.30
CA THR A 43 12.71 9.30 -3.82
C THR A 43 11.88 9.65 -5.05
N ALA A 44 11.78 10.94 -5.36
CA ALA A 44 11.05 11.41 -6.53
C ALA A 44 11.62 10.89 -7.85
N GLY A 45 12.92 10.59 -7.92
CA GLY A 45 13.58 10.03 -9.11
C GLY A 45 13.12 8.64 -9.51
N GLN A 46 12.43 7.92 -8.63
CA GLN A 46 11.85 6.61 -8.94
C GLN A 46 10.52 6.72 -9.73
N PHE A 47 10.04 7.94 -9.96
CA PHE A 47 8.79 8.21 -10.66
C PHE A 47 9.03 8.87 -12.02
N MET A 48 8.47 8.27 -13.07
CA MET A 48 8.46 8.83 -14.41
C MET A 48 7.06 9.36 -14.71
N VAL A 49 6.90 10.68 -14.70
CA VAL A 49 5.62 11.34 -14.98
C VAL A 49 5.39 11.39 -16.49
N LYS A 50 4.29 10.83 -16.96
CA LYS A 50 3.74 10.92 -18.31
C LYS A 50 2.46 11.73 -18.31
N ARG A 51 1.91 12.04 -19.48
CA ARG A 51 0.71 12.87 -19.58
C ARG A 51 -0.52 12.32 -18.86
N GLU A 52 -0.72 11.00 -18.88
CA GLU A 52 -1.94 10.34 -18.37
C GLU A 52 -1.67 9.33 -17.26
N PHE A 53 -0.41 9.05 -16.98
CA PHE A 53 -0.02 8.08 -15.96
C PHE A 53 1.38 8.39 -15.42
N ILE A 54 1.69 7.81 -14.29
CA ILE A 54 3.03 7.83 -13.69
C ILE A 54 3.51 6.39 -13.61
N ILE A 55 4.75 6.14 -14.03
CA ILE A 55 5.43 4.85 -13.78
C ILE A 55 6.27 5.03 -12.53
N PHE A 56 6.01 4.18 -11.55
CA PHE A 56 6.79 4.08 -10.32
C PHE A 56 7.67 2.84 -10.39
N LYS A 57 8.97 3.05 -10.44
CA LYS A 57 9.99 2.01 -10.43
C LYS A 57 10.44 1.75 -9.00
N PHE A 58 10.26 0.53 -8.50
CA PHE A 58 10.53 0.18 -7.13
C PHE A 58 11.30 -1.15 -7.02
N ILE A 59 12.33 -1.17 -6.19
CA ILE A 59 13.12 -2.38 -5.91
C ILE A 59 12.84 -2.80 -4.47
N ARG A 60 12.29 -4.00 -4.28
CA ARG A 60 12.05 -4.59 -2.97
C ARG A 60 13.35 -4.78 -2.21
N GLU A 61 13.40 -4.33 -0.96
CA GLU A 61 14.61 -4.44 -0.15
C GLU A 61 15.03 -5.89 0.09
N LYS A 62 14.10 -6.76 0.46
CA LYS A 62 14.37 -8.16 0.79
C LYS A 62 14.68 -9.04 -0.43
N THR A 63 13.90 -8.93 -1.48
CA THR A 63 13.99 -9.84 -2.64
C THR A 63 14.86 -9.30 -3.75
N LYS A 64 15.22 -8.02 -3.70
CA LYS A 64 15.96 -7.29 -4.75
C LYS A 64 15.24 -7.28 -6.11
N LYS A 65 13.96 -7.67 -6.13
CA LYS A 65 13.15 -7.64 -7.35
C LYS A 65 12.70 -6.22 -7.66
N GLU A 66 12.79 -5.89 -8.94
CA GLU A 66 12.30 -4.64 -9.49
C GLU A 66 10.83 -4.77 -9.92
N HIS A 67 10.02 -3.79 -9.54
CA HIS A 67 8.62 -3.67 -9.89
C HIS A 67 8.37 -2.35 -10.62
N HIS A 68 7.47 -2.38 -11.59
CA HIS A 68 6.99 -1.20 -12.31
C HIS A 68 5.49 -1.06 -12.10
N TYR A 69 5.10 -0.07 -11.32
CA TYR A 69 3.70 0.21 -11.02
C TYR A 69 3.20 1.36 -11.90
N LYS A 70 2.03 1.18 -12.50
CA LYS A 70 1.36 2.23 -13.28
C LYS A 70 0.30 2.91 -12.43
N ILE A 71 0.48 4.20 -12.18
CA ILE A 71 -0.43 5.04 -11.39
C ILE A 71 -1.28 5.86 -12.35
N GLN A 72 -2.60 5.74 -12.27
CA GLN A 72 -3.56 6.34 -13.18
C GLN A 72 -4.72 7.01 -12.43
N PHE A 73 -5.59 7.72 -13.16
CA PHE A 73 -6.85 8.30 -12.71
C PHE A 73 -6.68 9.24 -11.50
N GLU A 74 -7.53 9.09 -10.50
CA GLU A 74 -7.51 9.90 -9.28
C GLU A 74 -6.17 9.89 -8.53
N ASN A 75 -5.48 8.72 -8.52
CA ASN A 75 -4.19 8.58 -7.88
C ASN A 75 -3.08 9.32 -8.66
N TYR A 76 -3.20 9.47 -9.98
CA TYR A 76 -2.29 10.30 -10.77
C TYR A 76 -2.22 11.73 -10.23
N ARG A 77 -3.37 12.35 -9.93
CA ARG A 77 -3.43 13.73 -9.43
C ARG A 77 -2.74 13.89 -8.08
N LEU A 78 -2.91 12.90 -7.18
CA LEU A 78 -2.25 12.88 -5.88
C LEU A 78 -0.73 12.85 -6.03
N PHE A 79 -0.22 11.89 -6.79
CA PHE A 79 1.23 11.74 -7.01
C PHE A 79 1.82 12.93 -7.78
N TYR A 80 1.16 13.38 -8.84
CA TYR A 80 1.61 14.55 -9.62
C TYR A 80 1.74 15.80 -8.75
N ARG A 81 0.78 16.06 -7.87
CA ARG A 81 0.79 17.22 -6.97
C ARG A 81 1.98 17.19 -6.01
N VAL A 82 2.31 16.02 -5.48
CA VAL A 82 3.45 15.85 -4.58
C VAL A 82 4.78 15.92 -5.33
N LEU A 83 4.88 15.24 -6.47
CA LEU A 83 6.12 15.16 -7.26
C LEU A 83 6.51 16.49 -7.92
N LYS A 84 5.54 17.33 -8.26
CA LYS A 84 5.76 18.59 -9.00
C LYS A 84 6.79 19.54 -8.36
N GLY A 85 6.99 19.48 -7.05
CA GLY A 85 7.91 20.36 -6.33
C GLY A 85 9.20 19.69 -5.89
N LEU A 86 9.44 18.44 -6.29
CA LEU A 86 10.56 17.63 -5.82
C LEU A 86 11.63 17.44 -6.90
N HIS A 87 12.89 17.49 -6.48
CA HIS A 87 14.02 17.04 -7.29
C HIS A 87 14.20 15.51 -7.14
N ALA A 88 14.90 14.88 -8.10
CA ALA A 88 15.02 13.43 -8.18
C ALA A 88 15.54 12.76 -6.89
N GLN A 89 16.44 13.40 -6.17
CA GLN A 89 17.04 12.88 -4.94
C GLN A 89 16.21 13.16 -3.67
N GLU A 90 15.15 13.97 -3.79
CA GLU A 90 14.35 14.33 -2.63
C GLU A 90 13.37 13.19 -2.28
N PRO A 91 13.12 12.96 -0.96
CA PRO A 91 12.21 11.91 -0.53
C PRO A 91 10.78 12.21 -0.94
N LEU A 92 10.05 11.17 -1.40
CA LEU A 92 8.62 11.29 -1.72
C LEU A 92 7.82 11.72 -0.50
N LEU A 93 8.07 11.05 0.63
CA LEU A 93 7.48 11.40 1.91
C LEU A 93 8.44 12.29 2.69
N HIS A 94 8.05 13.52 2.92
CA HIS A 94 8.90 14.50 3.60
C HIS A 94 8.13 15.29 4.67
N LYS A 95 8.91 15.81 5.61
CA LYS A 95 8.52 16.86 6.55
C LYS A 95 8.76 18.24 5.92
N ASP A 96 8.67 19.27 6.77
CA ASP A 96 9.11 20.62 6.42
C ASP A 96 10.55 20.60 5.87
N LYS A 97 10.84 21.52 4.95
CA LYS A 97 12.14 21.62 4.28
C LYS A 97 12.60 20.36 3.54
N LYS A 98 11.66 19.52 3.10
CA LYS A 98 11.94 18.29 2.33
C LYS A 98 12.84 17.28 3.05
N MET A 99 12.81 17.28 4.38
CA MET A 99 13.49 16.28 5.20
C MET A 99 12.76 14.94 5.16
N PRO A 100 13.47 13.80 5.07
CA PRO A 100 12.84 12.49 5.11
C PRO A 100 11.97 12.30 6.36
N VAL A 101 10.88 11.57 6.22
CA VAL A 101 10.06 11.16 7.37
C VAL A 101 10.74 10.03 8.13
N SER A 102 10.43 9.92 9.43
CA SER A 102 10.80 8.76 10.25
C SER A 102 9.65 7.73 10.25
N GLU A 103 9.96 6.49 10.62
CA GLU A 103 8.92 5.47 10.84
C GLU A 103 7.89 5.91 11.89
N ALA A 104 8.34 6.59 12.96
CA ALA A 104 7.46 7.11 14.00
C ALA A 104 6.45 8.11 13.42
N LEU A 105 6.88 8.99 12.51
CA LEU A 105 5.96 9.94 11.87
C LEU A 105 4.95 9.23 10.96
N ILE A 106 5.35 8.21 10.22
CA ILE A 106 4.42 7.41 9.41
C ILE A 106 3.36 6.73 10.30
N LYS A 107 3.78 6.16 11.44
CA LYS A 107 2.86 5.54 12.39
C LYS A 107 1.91 6.56 13.01
N ASN A 108 2.38 7.77 13.32
CA ASN A 108 1.53 8.86 13.82
C ASN A 108 0.54 9.34 12.76
N ASP A 109 0.95 9.50 11.51
CA ASP A 109 0.03 9.84 10.41
C ASP A 109 -1.11 8.81 10.26
N LEU A 110 -0.80 7.52 10.38
CA LEU A 110 -1.82 6.46 10.36
C LEU A 110 -2.70 6.48 11.62
N PHE A 111 -2.13 6.79 12.77
CA PHE A 111 -2.90 6.92 14.01
C PHE A 111 -3.91 8.07 13.91
N ASP A 112 -3.53 9.21 13.35
CA ASP A 112 -4.45 10.35 13.15
C ASP A 112 -5.64 9.97 12.27
N VAL A 113 -5.39 9.23 11.16
CA VAL A 113 -6.46 8.69 10.32
C VAL A 113 -7.32 7.68 11.10
N ALA A 114 -6.70 6.79 11.86
CA ALA A 114 -7.38 5.79 12.69
C ALA A 114 -8.34 6.41 13.71
N VAL A 115 -7.91 7.48 14.39
CA VAL A 115 -8.74 8.25 15.34
C VAL A 115 -9.92 8.88 14.62
N THR A 116 -9.68 9.53 13.47
CA THR A 116 -10.75 10.17 12.68
C THR A 116 -11.80 9.15 12.22
N MET A 117 -11.41 7.91 11.95
CA MET A 117 -12.27 6.83 11.47
C MET A 117 -12.85 5.98 12.59
N ASN A 118 -12.42 6.18 13.84
CA ASN A 118 -12.73 5.30 14.98
C ASN A 118 -12.43 3.81 14.66
N GLN A 119 -11.30 3.56 14.00
CA GLN A 119 -10.86 2.23 13.57
C GLN A 119 -9.40 2.04 13.90
N LYS A 120 -8.99 0.79 14.12
CA LYS A 120 -7.58 0.45 14.32
C LYS A 120 -6.87 0.26 12.97
N ILE A 121 -6.22 1.30 12.48
CA ILE A 121 -5.43 1.27 11.24
C ILE A 121 -3.95 1.26 11.61
N THR A 122 -3.23 0.24 11.15
CA THR A 122 -1.79 0.07 11.38
C THR A 122 -1.08 -0.32 10.07
N PRO A 123 0.24 -0.12 9.95
CA PRO A 123 0.97 -0.63 8.79
C PRO A 123 0.75 -2.13 8.56
N GLY A 124 0.74 -2.92 9.65
CA GLY A 124 0.51 -4.36 9.57
C GLY A 124 -0.89 -4.72 9.07
N SER A 125 -1.95 -4.06 9.55
CA SER A 125 -3.32 -4.34 9.09
C SER A 125 -3.54 -3.97 7.62
N LEU A 126 -2.91 -2.90 7.13
CA LEU A 126 -2.96 -2.52 5.72
C LEU A 126 -2.18 -3.50 4.83
N PHE A 127 -0.99 -3.93 5.27
CA PHE A 127 -0.20 -4.92 4.56
C PHE A 127 -0.89 -6.29 4.50
N ASP A 128 -1.50 -6.73 5.60
CA ASP A 128 -2.28 -7.97 5.64
C ASP A 128 -3.49 -7.91 4.70
N SER A 129 -4.16 -6.76 4.64
CA SER A 129 -5.27 -6.53 3.71
C SER A 129 -4.79 -6.54 2.26
N HIS A 130 -3.61 -5.96 1.97
CA HIS A 130 -2.97 -6.07 0.67
C HIS A 130 -2.75 -7.53 0.27
N LEU A 131 -2.14 -8.36 1.14
CA LEU A 131 -1.90 -9.77 0.88
C LEU A 131 -3.22 -10.54 0.67
N PHE A 132 -4.21 -10.31 1.52
CA PHE A 132 -5.52 -10.96 1.39
C PHE A 132 -6.14 -10.73 0.01
N TRP A 133 -6.19 -9.47 -0.45
CA TRP A 133 -6.76 -9.14 -1.75
C TRP A 133 -5.89 -9.59 -2.92
N LEU A 134 -4.57 -9.65 -2.75
CA LEU A 134 -3.65 -10.22 -3.72
C LEU A 134 -3.96 -11.70 -3.96
N PHE A 135 -4.14 -12.48 -2.89
CA PHE A 135 -4.54 -13.89 -2.95
C PHE A 135 -5.94 -14.07 -3.55
N ARG A 136 -6.88 -13.19 -3.20
CA ARG A 136 -8.23 -13.18 -3.80
C ARG A 136 -8.20 -12.92 -5.31
N LYS A 137 -7.22 -12.23 -5.83
CA LYS A 137 -7.00 -12.01 -7.27
C LYS A 137 -6.27 -13.18 -7.95
N GLY A 138 -5.98 -14.26 -7.25
CA GLY A 138 -5.39 -15.47 -7.80
C GLY A 138 -3.87 -15.52 -7.78
N VAL A 139 -3.18 -14.58 -7.14
CA VAL A 139 -1.73 -14.68 -6.94
C VAL A 139 -1.44 -15.83 -5.99
N SER A 140 -0.57 -16.75 -6.38
CA SER A 140 -0.24 -17.91 -5.58
C SER A 140 0.61 -17.55 -4.36
N PHE A 141 0.51 -18.35 -3.29
CA PHE A 141 1.31 -18.15 -2.08
C PHE A 141 2.83 -18.21 -2.36
N PRO A 142 3.35 -19.21 -3.09
CA PRO A 142 4.78 -19.24 -3.46
C PRO A 142 5.23 -18.01 -4.25
N GLN A 143 4.42 -17.50 -5.17
CA GLN A 143 4.70 -16.29 -5.90
C GLN A 143 4.81 -15.07 -4.99
N SER A 144 3.90 -14.94 -4.02
CA SER A 144 3.93 -13.84 -3.03
C SER A 144 5.16 -13.93 -2.12
N VAL A 145 5.58 -15.16 -1.72
CA VAL A 145 6.83 -15.36 -0.99
C VAL A 145 8.02 -14.87 -1.80
N ALA A 146 8.07 -15.22 -3.08
CA ALA A 146 9.15 -14.83 -3.96
C ALA A 146 9.19 -13.32 -4.26
N GLU A 147 8.02 -12.67 -4.31
CA GLU A 147 7.92 -11.23 -4.64
C GLU A 147 8.09 -10.32 -3.44
N TYR A 148 7.50 -10.66 -2.31
CA TYR A 148 7.46 -9.81 -1.11
C TYR A 148 8.46 -10.23 -0.02
N GLY A 149 9.10 -11.39 -0.17
CA GLY A 149 9.99 -11.94 0.87
C GLY A 149 9.25 -12.24 2.19
N ILE A 150 7.96 -12.58 2.10
CA ILE A 150 7.16 -12.98 3.26
C ILE A 150 7.52 -14.40 3.73
N SER A 151 7.25 -14.71 4.99
CA SER A 151 7.49 -16.05 5.53
C SER A 151 6.58 -17.08 4.86
N MET A 152 7.09 -18.29 4.64
CA MET A 152 6.31 -19.44 4.17
C MET A 152 5.35 -20.01 5.21
N SER A 153 5.39 -19.52 6.45
CA SER A 153 4.58 -19.98 7.58
C SER A 153 4.04 -18.81 8.40
N GLY A 154 3.20 -19.10 9.38
CA GLY A 154 2.68 -18.12 10.32
C GLY A 154 1.59 -17.24 9.73
N ARG A 155 1.64 -15.92 10.00
CA ARG A 155 0.57 -14.99 9.65
C ARG A 155 0.30 -14.90 8.13
N PRO A 156 1.28 -14.79 7.22
CA PRO A 156 1.01 -14.75 5.78
C PRO A 156 0.30 -16.00 5.26
N TYR A 157 0.66 -17.17 5.75
CA TYR A 157 0.01 -18.43 5.40
C TYR A 157 -1.46 -18.46 5.84
N LYS A 158 -1.75 -18.01 7.07
CA LYS A 158 -3.14 -17.91 7.58
C LYS A 158 -3.98 -16.93 6.76
N ILE A 159 -3.40 -15.84 6.28
CA ILE A 159 -4.09 -14.88 5.40
C ILE A 159 -4.44 -15.55 4.07
N TRP A 160 -3.51 -16.30 3.49
CA TRP A 160 -3.76 -17.07 2.27
C TRP A 160 -4.87 -18.09 2.45
N GLU A 161 -4.85 -18.90 3.53
CA GLU A 161 -5.93 -19.86 3.84
C GLU A 161 -7.30 -19.17 3.90
N LYS A 162 -7.41 -18.05 4.60
CA LYS A 162 -8.65 -17.26 4.70
C LYS A 162 -9.10 -16.73 3.35
N ALA A 163 -8.19 -16.25 2.53
CA ALA A 163 -8.50 -15.77 1.20
C ALA A 163 -9.03 -16.89 0.29
N MET A 164 -8.48 -18.10 0.39
CA MET A 164 -8.94 -19.28 -0.35
C MET A 164 -10.33 -19.71 0.12
N LEU A 165 -10.57 -19.79 1.42
CA LEU A 165 -11.87 -20.16 1.98
C LEU A 165 -12.97 -19.17 1.60
N ALA A 166 -12.68 -17.86 1.65
CA ALA A 166 -13.61 -16.83 1.21
C ALA A 166 -13.95 -16.94 -0.29
N GLY A 167 -13.01 -17.47 -1.12
CA GLY A 167 -13.24 -17.75 -2.54
C GLY A 167 -14.16 -18.95 -2.79
N MET A 168 -14.07 -19.94 -1.94
CA MET A 168 -14.88 -21.17 -2.06
C MET A 168 -16.35 -20.97 -1.66
N GLN A 169 -16.64 -19.98 -0.83
CA GLN A 169 -18.02 -19.69 -0.40
C GLN A 169 -18.86 -18.98 -1.47
N TRP A 170 -18.24 -18.35 -2.47
CA TRP A 170 -18.93 -17.53 -3.47
C TRP A 170 -19.69 -18.33 -4.55
N PRO A 171 -19.21 -19.48 -5.06
CA PRO A 171 -19.95 -20.24 -6.09
C PRO A 171 -21.28 -20.81 -5.63
N TYR A 172 -21.45 -21.09 -4.32
CA TYR A 172 -22.66 -21.72 -3.78
C TYR A 172 -23.81 -20.74 -3.48
N LEU A 173 -23.55 -19.43 -3.51
CA LEU A 173 -24.57 -18.41 -3.27
C LEU A 173 -25.27 -17.94 -4.55
N LEU A 174 -24.80 -18.36 -5.73
CA LEU A 174 -25.40 -17.98 -7.04
C LEU A 174 -26.32 -19.07 -7.61
N GLU A 175 -26.50 -20.21 -6.96
CA GLU A 175 -27.38 -21.31 -7.39
C GLU A 175 -28.65 -21.48 -6.54
N SER A 176 -29.00 -20.48 -5.71
CA SER A 176 -30.21 -20.54 -4.89
C SER A 176 -31.19 -19.44 -5.21
#